data_f6dfd80d060fb4fc57505d2989909ee5
#
_entry.id   f6dfd80d060fb4fc57505d2989909ee5
#
_cell.length_a   1.000
_cell.length_b   1.000
_cell.length_c   1.000
_cell.angle_alpha   90.00
_cell.angle_beta   90.00
_cell.angle_gamma   90.00
#
_symmetry.space_group_name_H-M   'P 1'
#
loop_
_entity.id
_entity.type
_entity.pdbx_description
1 polymer ?
#
loop_
_entity_poly.entity_id
_entity_poly.type
_entity_poly.pdbx_seq_one_letter_code
_entity_poly.pdbx_strand_id
1 'polypeptide(L)'
;NIASSLGILLSTRIVRKNTAYILTVVSSFSGTVINSYTMLGSVKSLIHSPFHELVLVAIITILFASSAAFYYLNRLGVPSSLSQMLYVGLLALVLVSRGAYYFDWLKFDLTVVSWILSPMVSSIASLTTYSILSRRISEKSLISQIKYYKTFILLSSLITSYVVGANAIGIIVSAGLVGYDNYYAISIAYGLASVIGILKSSLKPSIVVGFRI
;
A
#
# COMPACT_ATOMS: atom_id res chain seq x y z
N ASN A 1 3.30 -0.05 5.40
CA ASN A 1 3.80 -0.09 4.02
C ASN A 1 4.55 1.19 3.61
N ILE A 2 4.14 2.38 4.04
CA ILE A 2 4.84 3.66 3.76
C ILE A 2 6.20 3.74 4.48
N ALA A 3 6.38 3.00 5.56
CA ALA A 3 7.62 3.00 6.33
C ALA A 3 8.87 2.63 5.50
N SER A 4 8.74 1.79 4.48
CA SER A 4 9.85 1.42 3.59
C SER A 4 10.31 2.59 2.72
N SER A 5 9.41 3.27 2.03
CA SER A 5 9.75 4.42 1.17
C SER A 5 10.27 5.61 1.98
N LEU A 6 9.64 5.91 3.12
CA LEU A 6 10.11 6.95 4.02
C LEU A 6 11.45 6.57 4.67
N GLY A 7 11.63 5.31 5.06
CA GLY A 7 12.87 4.80 5.64
C GLY A 7 14.07 4.97 4.71
N ILE A 8 13.92 4.65 3.44
CA ILE A 8 14.95 4.84 2.42
C ILE A 8 15.32 6.32 2.29
N LEU A 9 14.34 7.23 2.26
CA LEU A 9 14.62 8.67 2.17
C LEU A 9 15.33 9.22 3.41
N LEU A 10 15.00 8.69 4.59
CA LEU A 10 15.63 9.11 5.85
C LEU A 10 17.04 8.54 6.01
N SER A 11 17.27 7.27 5.67
CA SER A 11 18.58 6.62 5.81
C SER A 11 19.60 7.15 4.81
N THR A 12 19.19 7.39 3.57
CA THR A 12 20.06 7.94 2.52
C THR A 12 20.34 9.43 2.68
N ARG A 13 19.60 10.13 3.55
CA ARG A 13 19.72 11.58 3.78
C ARG A 13 19.70 12.44 2.49
N ILE A 14 19.05 11.93 1.46
CA ILE A 14 18.93 12.59 0.15
C ILE A 14 18.19 13.91 0.26
N VAL A 15 17.18 13.96 1.14
CA VAL A 15 16.39 15.14 1.45
C VAL A 15 16.33 15.34 2.96
N ARG A 16 15.99 16.57 3.39
CA ARG A 16 15.75 16.86 4.80
C ARG A 16 14.56 16.05 5.32
N LYS A 17 14.60 15.68 6.59
CA LYS A 17 13.54 14.88 7.24
C LYS A 17 12.12 15.41 6.95
N ASN A 18 11.89 16.71 7.15
CA ASN A 18 10.57 17.30 6.93
C ASN A 18 10.13 17.21 5.46
N THR A 19 11.07 17.41 4.53
CA THR A 19 10.81 17.28 3.08
C THR A 19 10.48 15.84 2.72
N ALA A 20 11.18 14.85 3.28
CA ALA A 20 10.87 13.43 3.07
C ALA A 20 9.43 13.10 3.50
N TYR A 21 9.02 13.59 4.67
CA TYR A 21 7.65 13.43 5.16
C TYR A 21 6.62 14.07 4.23
N ILE A 22 6.80 15.34 3.87
CA ILE A 22 5.87 16.06 3.00
C ILE A 22 5.72 15.34 1.66
N LEU A 23 6.84 14.97 1.03
CA LEU A 23 6.83 14.29 -0.25
C LEU A 23 6.12 12.93 -0.17
N THR A 24 6.41 12.14 0.85
CA THR A 24 5.77 10.82 1.06
C THR A 24 4.27 10.95 1.30
N VAL A 25 3.88 11.91 2.15
CA VAL A 25 2.47 12.17 2.48
C VAL A 25 1.70 12.65 1.26
N VAL A 26 2.23 13.65 0.55
CA VAL A 26 1.58 14.20 -0.67
C VAL A 26 1.46 13.12 -1.74
N SER A 27 2.50 12.33 -1.95
CA SER A 27 2.49 11.24 -2.94
C SER A 27 1.47 10.17 -2.58
N SER A 28 1.41 9.74 -1.32
CA SER A 28 0.43 8.76 -0.85
C SER A 28 -1.00 9.29 -0.91
N PHE A 29 -1.22 10.53 -0.50
CA PHE A 29 -2.53 11.19 -0.58
C PHE A 29 -3.01 11.29 -2.03
N SER A 30 -2.15 11.73 -2.95
CA SER A 30 -2.50 11.81 -4.37
C SER A 30 -2.83 10.43 -4.95
N GLY A 31 -2.08 9.38 -4.59
CA GLY A 31 -2.40 8.01 -4.97
C GLY A 31 -3.79 7.57 -4.48
N THR A 32 -4.13 7.91 -3.24
CA THR A 32 -5.44 7.59 -2.67
C THR A 32 -6.57 8.30 -3.42
N VAL A 33 -6.45 9.59 -3.68
CA VAL A 33 -7.53 10.39 -4.30
C VAL A 33 -7.69 10.07 -5.79
N ILE A 34 -6.59 9.89 -6.51
CA ILE A 34 -6.61 9.74 -7.97
C ILE A 34 -6.90 8.30 -8.37
N ASN A 35 -6.30 7.31 -7.71
CA ASN A 35 -6.22 5.95 -8.24
C ASN A 35 -6.82 4.85 -7.34
N SER A 36 -7.37 5.18 -6.16
CA SER A 36 -8.02 4.19 -5.31
C SER A 36 -9.28 3.58 -5.93
N TYR A 37 -9.89 4.25 -6.91
CA TYR A 37 -11.05 3.74 -7.65
C TYR A 37 -10.77 2.39 -8.33
N THR A 38 -9.53 2.13 -8.75
CA THR A 38 -9.15 0.86 -9.36
C THR A 38 -9.36 -0.33 -8.41
N MET A 39 -9.26 -0.12 -7.10
CA MET A 39 -9.51 -1.16 -6.10
C MET A 39 -10.98 -1.47 -5.91
N LEU A 40 -11.88 -0.53 -6.19
CA LEU A 40 -13.33 -0.76 -6.11
C LEU A 40 -13.78 -1.89 -7.04
N GLY A 41 -13.28 -1.90 -8.28
CA GLY A 41 -13.54 -2.98 -9.24
C GLY A 41 -13.05 -4.32 -8.72
N SER A 42 -11.86 -4.36 -8.15
CA SER A 42 -11.26 -5.59 -7.59
C SER A 42 -12.06 -6.12 -6.39
N VAL A 43 -12.47 -5.25 -5.47
CA VAL A 43 -13.26 -5.65 -4.31
C VAL A 43 -14.67 -6.11 -4.71
N LYS A 44 -15.36 -5.33 -5.55
CA LYS A 44 -16.71 -5.69 -6.04
C LYS A 44 -16.71 -6.99 -6.84
N SER A 45 -15.66 -7.26 -7.59
CA SER A 45 -15.60 -8.45 -8.45
C SER A 45 -15.30 -9.75 -7.70
N LEU A 46 -14.87 -9.69 -6.44
CA LEU A 46 -14.71 -10.89 -5.60
C LEU A 46 -16.04 -11.47 -5.13
N ILE A 47 -17.13 -10.72 -5.24
CA ILE A 47 -18.41 -11.08 -4.66
C ILE A 47 -19.48 -11.03 -5.73
N HIS A 48 -20.11 -12.16 -5.99
CA HIS A 48 -21.14 -12.31 -7.04
C HIS A 48 -22.54 -11.83 -6.65
N SER A 49 -22.75 -11.40 -5.41
CA SER A 49 -24.08 -11.02 -4.90
C SER A 49 -24.19 -9.54 -4.54
N PRO A 50 -25.31 -8.86 -4.84
CA PRO A 50 -25.54 -7.52 -4.34
C PRO A 50 -25.62 -7.52 -2.81
N PHE A 51 -24.84 -6.68 -2.20
CA PHE A 51 -24.80 -6.54 -0.75
C PHE A 51 -25.99 -5.69 -0.27
N HIS A 52 -26.70 -6.18 0.73
CA HIS A 52 -27.67 -5.42 1.52
C HIS A 52 -27.05 -4.98 2.87
N GLU A 53 -27.78 -4.20 3.66
CA GLU A 53 -27.32 -3.46 4.86
C GLU A 53 -26.47 -4.22 5.88
N LEU A 54 -26.66 -5.53 6.04
CA LEU A 54 -25.82 -6.39 6.89
C LEU A 54 -24.32 -6.38 6.50
N VAL A 55 -24.01 -6.05 5.27
CA VAL A 55 -22.64 -6.03 4.74
C VAL A 55 -21.85 -4.82 5.21
N LEU A 56 -22.52 -3.69 5.42
CA LEU A 56 -21.85 -2.50 5.95
C LEU A 56 -21.29 -2.77 7.35
N VAL A 57 -22.08 -3.38 8.22
CA VAL A 57 -21.64 -3.76 9.57
C VAL A 57 -20.51 -4.77 9.50
N ALA A 58 -20.61 -5.75 8.60
CA ALA A 58 -19.58 -6.77 8.44
C ALA A 58 -18.27 -6.20 7.86
N ILE A 59 -18.33 -5.29 6.89
CA ILE A 59 -17.15 -4.59 6.35
C ILE A 59 -16.48 -3.74 7.43
N ILE A 60 -17.25 -3.00 8.22
CA ILE A 60 -16.72 -2.21 9.34
C ILE A 60 -16.03 -3.14 10.36
N THR A 61 -16.65 -4.28 10.67
CA THR A 61 -16.08 -5.29 11.56
C THR A 61 -14.75 -5.84 11.02
N ILE A 62 -14.67 -6.17 9.73
CA ILE A 62 -13.44 -6.65 9.09
C ILE A 62 -12.36 -5.56 9.10
N LEU A 63 -12.70 -4.32 8.78
CA LEU A 63 -11.77 -3.21 8.82
C LEU A 63 -11.21 -3.00 10.23
N PHE A 64 -12.06 -3.06 11.24
CA PHE A 64 -11.65 -2.92 12.64
C PHE A 64 -10.78 -4.10 13.08
N ALA A 65 -11.22 -5.35 12.86
CA ALA A 65 -10.49 -6.55 13.23
C ALA A 65 -9.13 -6.65 12.53
N SER A 66 -9.09 -6.37 11.22
CA SER A 66 -7.84 -6.39 10.45
C SER A 66 -6.88 -5.29 10.90
N SER A 67 -7.39 -4.10 11.22
CA SER A 67 -6.56 -3.00 11.72
C SER A 67 -6.00 -3.28 13.11
N ALA A 68 -6.80 -3.87 14.00
CA ALA A 68 -6.37 -4.29 15.33
C ALA A 68 -5.32 -5.40 15.26
N ALA A 69 -5.56 -6.42 14.44
CA ALA A 69 -4.61 -7.51 14.21
C ALA A 69 -3.29 -6.98 13.60
N PHE A 70 -3.37 -6.11 12.59
CA PHE A 70 -2.21 -5.47 11.98
C PHE A 70 -1.41 -4.66 13.01
N TYR A 71 -2.07 -3.86 13.84
CA TYR A 71 -1.41 -3.10 14.90
C TYR A 71 -0.71 -4.01 15.91
N TYR A 72 -1.38 -5.08 16.34
CA TYR A 72 -0.83 -6.04 17.30
C TYR A 72 0.40 -6.77 16.75
N LEU A 73 0.31 -7.32 15.52
CA LEU A 73 1.43 -8.00 14.86
C LEU A 73 2.62 -7.08 14.63
N ASN A 74 2.39 -5.83 14.23
CA ASN A 74 3.46 -4.85 14.11
C ASN A 74 4.15 -4.53 15.44
N ARG A 75 3.41 -4.54 16.55
CA ARG A 75 4.01 -4.40 17.90
C ARG A 75 4.90 -5.57 18.27
N LEU A 76 4.55 -6.78 17.85
CA LEU A 76 5.35 -7.99 18.02
C LEU A 76 6.56 -8.06 17.06
N GLY A 77 6.69 -7.11 16.13
CA GLY A 77 7.74 -7.11 15.11
C GLY A 77 7.50 -8.11 13.98
N VAL A 78 6.31 -8.67 13.88
CA VAL A 78 5.92 -9.58 12.79
C VAL A 78 5.53 -8.76 11.57
N PRO A 79 6.25 -8.90 10.44
CA PRO A 79 5.88 -8.21 9.21
C PRO A 79 4.52 -8.73 8.72
N SER A 80 3.58 -7.82 8.54
CA SER A 80 2.22 -8.15 8.15
C SER A 80 1.71 -7.20 7.07
N SER A 81 0.72 -7.65 6.30
CA SER A 81 0.12 -6.88 5.20
C SER A 81 -1.36 -6.64 5.50
N LEU A 82 -1.73 -5.38 5.70
CA LEU A 82 -3.12 -5.00 5.95
C LEU A 82 -4.05 -5.39 4.78
N SER A 83 -3.59 -5.21 3.54
CA SER A 83 -4.38 -5.57 2.36
C SER A 83 -4.68 -7.07 2.30
N GLN A 84 -3.70 -7.93 2.60
CA GLN A 84 -3.91 -9.37 2.66
C GLN A 84 -4.92 -9.75 3.76
N MET A 85 -4.81 -9.14 4.93
CA MET A 85 -5.77 -9.37 6.02
C MET A 85 -7.18 -8.96 5.63
N LEU A 86 -7.34 -7.84 4.92
CA LEU A 86 -8.64 -7.39 4.43
C LEU A 86 -9.23 -8.34 3.39
N TYR A 87 -8.43 -8.82 2.43
CA TYR A 87 -8.87 -9.81 1.44
C TYR A 87 -9.32 -11.12 2.09
N VAL A 88 -8.52 -11.65 3.02
CA VAL A 88 -8.88 -12.87 3.75
C VAL A 88 -10.10 -12.64 4.66
N GLY A 89 -10.22 -11.46 5.25
CA GLY A 89 -11.40 -11.07 6.02
C GLY A 89 -12.68 -11.04 5.16
N LEU A 90 -12.60 -10.49 3.94
CA LEU A 90 -13.70 -10.51 2.98
C LEU A 90 -14.09 -11.95 2.58
N LEU A 91 -13.09 -12.81 2.31
CA LEU A 91 -13.34 -14.23 2.06
C LEU A 91 -14.08 -14.88 3.23
N ALA A 92 -13.55 -14.71 4.45
CA ALA A 92 -14.17 -15.29 5.64
C ALA A 92 -15.63 -14.79 5.83
N LEU A 93 -15.88 -13.51 5.60
CA LEU A 93 -17.22 -12.93 5.65
C LEU A 93 -18.17 -13.62 4.67
N VAL A 94 -17.76 -13.74 3.39
CA VAL A 94 -18.61 -14.35 2.36
C VAL A 94 -18.88 -15.81 2.67
N LEU A 95 -17.85 -16.57 3.10
CA LEU A 95 -18.00 -17.98 3.47
C LEU A 95 -19.00 -18.18 4.63
N VAL A 96 -18.92 -17.35 5.66
CA VAL A 96 -19.80 -17.46 6.83
C VAL A 96 -21.22 -16.97 6.54
N SER A 97 -21.37 -15.90 5.76
CA SER A 97 -22.68 -15.26 5.55
C SER A 97 -23.47 -15.86 4.39
N ARG A 98 -22.83 -16.34 3.35
CA ARG A 98 -23.46 -16.71 2.07
C ARG A 98 -23.02 -18.07 1.53
N GLY A 99 -21.91 -18.62 2.00
CA GLY A 99 -21.30 -19.84 1.49
C GLY A 99 -20.36 -19.60 0.29
N ALA A 100 -19.61 -20.66 -0.04
CA ALA A 100 -18.51 -20.61 -1.00
C ALA A 100 -18.94 -20.24 -2.43
N TYR A 101 -20.20 -20.45 -2.78
CA TYR A 101 -20.73 -20.20 -4.13
C TYR A 101 -20.70 -18.72 -4.54
N TYR A 102 -20.84 -17.81 -3.59
CA TYR A 102 -20.90 -16.35 -3.85
C TYR A 102 -19.55 -15.68 -3.92
N PHE A 103 -18.47 -16.45 -3.88
CA PHE A 103 -17.10 -15.95 -3.92
C PHE A 103 -16.41 -16.32 -5.23
N ASP A 104 -15.75 -15.35 -5.87
CA ASP A 104 -14.98 -15.58 -7.10
C ASP A 104 -13.61 -16.19 -6.77
N TRP A 105 -13.57 -17.52 -6.70
CA TRP A 105 -12.37 -18.27 -6.39
C TRP A 105 -11.24 -18.05 -7.40
N LEU A 106 -11.58 -17.94 -8.69
CA LEU A 106 -10.57 -17.72 -9.72
C LEU A 106 -9.81 -16.41 -9.50
N LYS A 107 -10.53 -15.32 -9.20
CA LYS A 107 -9.89 -14.03 -8.90
C LYS A 107 -9.11 -14.05 -7.60
N PHE A 108 -9.60 -14.78 -6.61
CA PHE A 108 -8.87 -14.94 -5.34
C PHE A 108 -7.55 -15.68 -5.58
N ASP A 109 -7.56 -16.81 -6.29
CA ASP A 109 -6.38 -17.61 -6.62
C ASP A 109 -5.37 -16.79 -7.43
N LEU A 110 -5.81 -16.05 -8.43
CA LEU A 110 -4.94 -15.13 -9.20
C LEU A 110 -4.32 -14.06 -8.31
N THR A 111 -5.06 -13.54 -7.33
CA THR A 111 -4.54 -12.57 -6.37
C THR A 111 -3.48 -13.20 -5.46
N VAL A 112 -3.71 -14.40 -4.93
CA VAL A 112 -2.75 -15.13 -4.11
C VAL A 112 -1.48 -15.46 -4.90
N VAL A 113 -1.63 -15.94 -6.12
CA VAL A 113 -0.49 -16.19 -7.03
C VAL A 113 0.28 -14.90 -7.28
N SER A 114 -0.39 -13.79 -7.50
CA SER A 114 0.27 -12.49 -7.69
C SER A 114 1.08 -12.04 -6.47
N TRP A 115 0.65 -12.35 -5.25
CA TRP A 115 1.40 -12.06 -4.02
C TRP A 115 2.72 -12.82 -3.94
N ILE A 116 2.78 -14.02 -4.53
CA ILE A 116 4.00 -14.84 -4.58
C ILE A 116 4.91 -14.40 -5.74
N LEU A 117 4.32 -14.17 -6.92
CA LEU A 117 5.09 -13.81 -8.11
C LEU A 117 5.61 -12.37 -8.07
N SER A 118 4.87 -11.43 -7.49
CA SER A 118 5.23 -10.01 -7.46
C SER A 118 6.61 -9.74 -6.82
N PRO A 119 6.99 -10.31 -5.66
CA PRO A 119 8.33 -10.13 -5.11
C PRO A 119 9.44 -10.71 -6.02
N MET A 120 9.18 -11.83 -6.69
CA MET A 120 10.15 -12.44 -7.60
C MET A 120 10.39 -11.55 -8.82
N VAL A 121 9.31 -11.12 -9.47
CA VAL A 121 9.37 -10.22 -10.63
C VAL A 121 10.01 -8.88 -10.26
N SER A 122 9.65 -8.31 -9.11
CA SER A 122 10.24 -7.05 -8.66
C SER A 122 11.71 -7.17 -8.32
N SER A 123 12.17 -8.31 -7.79
CA SER A 123 13.59 -8.57 -7.53
C SER A 123 14.40 -8.62 -8.83
N ILE A 124 13.90 -9.36 -9.83
CA ILE A 124 14.53 -9.44 -11.15
C ILE A 124 14.57 -8.06 -11.81
N ALA A 125 13.44 -7.34 -11.81
CA ALA A 125 13.37 -5.99 -12.37
C ALA A 125 14.34 -5.01 -11.67
N SER A 126 14.46 -5.11 -10.35
CA SER A 126 15.38 -4.29 -9.56
C SER A 126 16.85 -4.56 -9.92
N LEU A 127 17.25 -5.83 -9.98
CA LEU A 127 18.60 -6.24 -10.38
C LEU A 127 18.92 -5.79 -11.80
N THR A 128 17.99 -5.97 -12.74
CA THR A 128 18.16 -5.54 -14.13
C THR A 128 18.33 -4.02 -14.22
N THR A 129 17.44 -3.28 -13.55
CA THR A 129 17.50 -1.81 -13.52
C THR A 129 18.81 -1.32 -12.92
N TYR A 130 19.24 -1.92 -11.80
CA TYR A 130 20.52 -1.58 -11.18
C TYR A 130 21.70 -1.86 -12.12
N SER A 131 21.72 -3.02 -12.77
CA SER A 131 22.79 -3.38 -13.72
C SER A 131 22.88 -2.42 -14.91
N ILE A 132 21.74 -2.02 -15.48
CA ILE A 132 21.68 -1.07 -16.58
C ILE A 132 22.14 0.31 -16.10
N LEU A 133 21.65 0.76 -14.96
CA LEU A 133 21.95 2.07 -14.40
C LEU A 133 23.43 2.18 -14.03
N SER A 134 23.97 1.18 -13.33
CA SER A 134 25.38 1.17 -12.91
C SER A 134 26.33 1.20 -14.11
N ARG A 135 26.07 0.43 -15.16
CA ARG A 135 26.88 0.45 -16.40
C ARG A 135 26.89 1.82 -17.07
N ARG A 136 25.71 2.48 -17.17
CA ARG A 136 25.61 3.81 -17.81
C ARG A 136 26.17 4.94 -16.98
N ILE A 137 26.24 4.78 -15.67
CA ILE A 137 26.69 5.84 -14.76
C ILE A 137 28.17 5.67 -14.40
N SER A 138 28.73 4.46 -14.47
CA SER A 138 30.13 4.18 -14.08
C SER A 138 31.17 5.04 -14.82
N GLU A 139 30.88 5.44 -16.05
CA GLU A 139 31.75 6.28 -16.86
C GLU A 139 31.66 7.79 -16.51
N LYS A 140 30.72 8.18 -15.66
CA LYS A 140 30.52 9.58 -15.29
C LYS A 140 31.34 9.97 -14.07
N SER A 141 31.54 11.28 -13.89
CA SER A 141 32.21 11.80 -12.69
C SER A 141 31.41 11.41 -11.42
N LEU A 142 32.10 11.23 -10.29
CA LEU A 142 31.49 10.84 -9.00
C LEU A 142 30.32 11.74 -8.60
N ILE A 143 30.46 13.05 -8.83
CA ILE A 143 29.40 14.03 -8.53
C ILE A 143 28.13 13.74 -9.36
N SER A 144 28.31 13.44 -10.65
CA SER A 144 27.21 13.06 -11.54
C SER A 144 26.57 11.75 -11.12
N GLN A 145 27.36 10.74 -10.75
CA GLN A 145 26.86 9.45 -10.25
C GLN A 145 25.96 9.66 -9.03
N ILE A 146 26.43 10.41 -8.03
CA ILE A 146 25.64 10.72 -6.82
C ILE A 146 24.32 11.41 -7.18
N LYS A 147 24.34 12.36 -8.11
CA LYS A 147 23.14 13.07 -8.56
C LYS A 147 22.12 12.13 -9.20
N TYR A 148 22.54 11.21 -10.06
CA TYR A 148 21.66 10.23 -10.70
C TYR A 148 21.04 9.28 -9.69
N TYR A 149 21.85 8.68 -8.79
CA TYR A 149 21.33 7.79 -7.75
C TYR A 149 20.36 8.51 -6.81
N LYS A 150 20.68 9.74 -6.42
CA LYS A 150 19.80 10.59 -5.61
C LYS A 150 18.44 10.78 -6.26
N THR A 151 18.41 11.14 -7.54
CA THR A 151 17.17 11.36 -8.29
C THR A 151 16.39 10.07 -8.44
N PHE A 152 17.07 8.96 -8.75
CA PHE A 152 16.42 7.66 -8.90
C PHE A 152 15.77 7.17 -7.59
N ILE A 153 16.49 7.26 -6.48
CA ILE A 153 15.95 6.88 -5.16
C ILE A 153 14.76 7.76 -4.78
N LEU A 154 14.84 9.07 -5.03
CA LEU A 154 13.74 9.98 -4.76
C LEU A 154 12.48 9.60 -5.56
N LEU A 155 12.62 9.43 -6.88
CA LEU A 155 11.51 9.06 -7.75
C LEU A 155 10.92 7.70 -7.37
N SER A 156 11.75 6.69 -7.14
CA SER A 156 11.29 5.36 -6.72
C SER A 156 10.51 5.42 -5.40
N SER A 157 10.98 6.20 -4.43
CA SER A 157 10.30 6.36 -3.14
C SER A 157 8.95 7.08 -3.28
N LEU A 158 8.85 8.08 -4.18
CA LEU A 158 7.59 8.77 -4.45
C LEU A 158 6.59 7.85 -5.15
N ILE A 159 7.03 7.11 -6.18
CA ILE A 159 6.19 6.13 -6.88
C ILE A 159 5.69 5.07 -5.90
N THR A 160 6.57 4.52 -5.06
CA THR A 160 6.18 3.54 -4.04
C THR A 160 5.14 4.11 -3.07
N SER A 161 5.32 5.34 -2.61
CA SER A 161 4.36 6.00 -1.72
C SER A 161 3.01 6.23 -2.40
N TYR A 162 3.01 6.62 -3.68
CA TYR A 162 1.80 6.77 -4.50
C TYR A 162 1.05 5.43 -4.62
N VAL A 163 1.77 4.37 -4.99
CA VAL A 163 1.19 3.02 -5.14
C VAL A 163 0.61 2.50 -3.81
N VAL A 164 1.27 2.76 -2.69
CA VAL A 164 0.74 2.40 -1.37
C VAL A 164 -0.56 3.15 -1.08
N GLY A 165 -0.64 4.43 -1.41
CA GLY A 165 -1.87 5.21 -1.30
C GLY A 165 -3.00 4.66 -2.18
N ALA A 166 -2.69 4.39 -3.45
CA ALA A 166 -3.65 3.87 -4.41
C ALA A 166 -4.20 2.48 -4.04
N ASN A 167 -3.33 1.58 -3.60
CA ASN A 167 -3.69 0.17 -3.36
C ASN A 167 -4.12 -0.09 -1.92
N ALA A 168 -3.25 0.15 -0.95
CA ALA A 168 -3.53 -0.23 0.43
C ALA A 168 -4.67 0.61 1.05
N ILE A 169 -4.67 1.92 0.82
CA ILE A 169 -5.75 2.79 1.26
C ILE A 169 -6.96 2.65 0.33
N GLY A 170 -6.73 2.39 -0.96
CA GLY A 170 -7.76 2.14 -1.96
C GLY A 170 -8.71 1.00 -1.60
N ILE A 171 -8.23 -0.08 -0.97
CA ILE A 171 -9.10 -1.16 -0.46
C ILE A 171 -10.04 -0.63 0.63
N ILE A 172 -9.55 0.22 1.53
CA ILE A 172 -10.35 0.82 2.60
C ILE A 172 -11.38 1.80 2.01
N VAL A 173 -10.98 2.62 1.04
CA VAL A 173 -11.88 3.52 0.28
C VAL A 173 -12.99 2.71 -0.40
N SER A 174 -12.64 1.58 -1.03
CA SER A 174 -13.59 0.70 -1.70
C SER A 174 -14.62 0.12 -0.73
N ALA A 175 -14.21 -0.23 0.47
CA ALA A 175 -15.13 -0.68 1.52
C ALA A 175 -16.09 0.45 1.96
N GLY A 176 -15.61 1.68 2.08
CA GLY A 176 -16.44 2.85 2.39
C GLY A 176 -17.46 3.19 1.29
N LEU A 177 -17.14 2.91 0.03
CA LEU A 177 -18.04 3.15 -1.12
C LEU A 177 -19.22 2.16 -1.21
N VAL A 178 -19.25 1.12 -0.42
CA VAL A 178 -20.41 0.21 -0.36
C VAL A 178 -21.63 0.91 0.24
N GLY A 179 -21.40 1.87 1.14
CA GLY A 179 -22.50 2.59 1.80
C GLY A 179 -22.70 4.05 1.37
N TYR A 180 -21.82 4.56 0.49
CA TYR A 180 -21.86 5.97 0.10
C TYR A 180 -21.29 6.18 -1.30
N ASP A 181 -22.06 6.74 -2.22
CA ASP A 181 -21.71 6.81 -3.63
C ASP A 181 -20.73 7.92 -4.03
N ASN A 182 -20.39 8.83 -3.11
CA ASN A 182 -19.48 9.94 -3.44
C ASN A 182 -18.01 9.52 -3.26
N TYR A 183 -17.40 9.04 -4.35
CA TYR A 183 -16.01 8.62 -4.40
C TYR A 183 -15.02 9.67 -3.89
N TYR A 184 -15.14 10.92 -4.34
CA TYR A 184 -14.18 11.96 -3.97
C TYR A 184 -14.25 12.32 -2.48
N ALA A 185 -15.44 12.41 -1.92
CA ALA A 185 -15.60 12.71 -0.50
C ALA A 185 -14.97 11.60 0.37
N ILE A 186 -15.22 10.34 0.03
CA ILE A 186 -14.66 9.19 0.74
C ILE A 186 -13.14 9.11 0.57
N SER A 187 -12.63 9.21 -0.66
CA SER A 187 -11.19 9.11 -0.91
C SER A 187 -10.40 10.24 -0.26
N ILE A 188 -10.95 11.45 -0.21
CA ILE A 188 -10.33 12.58 0.51
C ILE A 188 -10.37 12.33 2.02
N ALA A 189 -11.50 11.90 2.57
CA ALA A 189 -11.63 11.64 4.01
C ALA A 189 -10.63 10.56 4.48
N TYR A 190 -10.58 9.42 3.79
CA TYR A 190 -9.61 8.36 4.11
C TYR A 190 -8.16 8.77 3.80
N GLY A 191 -7.95 9.54 2.74
CA GLY A 191 -6.66 10.13 2.43
C GLY A 191 -6.15 11.02 3.56
N LEU A 192 -6.98 11.92 4.10
CA LEU A 192 -6.64 12.77 5.25
C LEU A 192 -6.39 11.95 6.52
N ALA A 193 -7.22 10.95 6.80
CA ALA A 193 -6.99 10.04 7.91
C ALA A 193 -5.65 9.32 7.80
N SER A 194 -5.26 8.89 6.59
CA SER A 194 -3.96 8.26 6.33
C SER A 194 -2.79 9.22 6.55
N VAL A 195 -2.93 10.48 6.15
CA VAL A 195 -1.92 11.54 6.41
C VAL A 195 -1.65 11.67 7.89
N ILE A 196 -2.70 11.76 8.71
CA ILE A 196 -2.58 11.83 10.18
C ILE A 196 -1.87 10.57 10.72
N GLY A 197 -2.23 9.40 10.22
CA GLY A 197 -1.60 8.12 10.57
C GLY A 197 -0.10 8.09 10.23
N ILE A 198 0.27 8.54 9.02
CA ILE A 198 1.66 8.61 8.58
C ILE A 198 2.47 9.54 9.50
N LEU A 199 1.96 10.74 9.75
CA LEU A 199 2.66 11.75 10.56
C LEU A 199 2.89 11.27 12.00
N LYS A 200 1.92 10.57 12.59
CA LYS A 200 1.99 10.13 13.99
C LYS A 200 2.76 8.82 14.21
N SER A 201 2.66 7.87 13.28
CA SER A 201 3.10 6.49 13.54
C SER A 201 4.19 5.96 12.62
N SER A 202 4.55 6.64 11.52
CA SER A 202 5.51 6.10 10.56
C SER A 202 6.98 6.23 10.96
N LEU A 203 7.34 7.14 11.89
CA LEU A 203 8.74 7.44 12.20
C LEU A 203 9.52 6.22 12.74
N LYS A 204 8.98 5.55 13.76
CA LYS A 204 9.67 4.38 14.36
C LYS A 204 9.87 3.24 13.36
N PRO A 205 8.82 2.78 12.65
CA PRO A 205 8.99 1.75 11.61
C PRO A 205 9.94 2.17 10.50
N SER A 206 9.92 3.44 10.07
CA SER A 206 10.80 3.93 9.00
C SER A 206 12.27 3.94 9.40
N ILE A 207 12.57 4.27 10.65
CA ILE A 207 13.93 4.20 11.18
C ILE A 207 14.41 2.74 11.23
N VAL A 208 13.56 1.82 11.68
CA VAL A 208 13.91 0.40 11.73
C VAL A 208 14.21 -0.14 10.34
N VAL A 209 13.34 0.15 9.36
CA VAL A 209 13.54 -0.30 7.97
C VAL A 209 14.74 0.38 7.31
N GLY A 210 14.95 1.68 7.55
CA GLY A 210 16.00 2.44 6.88
C GLY A 210 17.41 2.23 7.44
N PHE A 211 17.55 1.84 8.71
CA PHE A 211 18.86 1.73 9.37
C PHE A 211 19.22 0.31 9.82
N ARG A 212 18.31 -0.67 9.71
CA ARG A 212 18.60 -2.07 10.03
C ARG A 212 18.74 -2.98 8.79
N ILE A 213 18.57 -2.41 7.61
CA ILE A 213 18.89 -3.05 6.33
C ILE A 213 20.17 -2.40 5.79
#